data_547e94469315a17aa50ee8f7a024ea72
#
_entry.id   547e94469315a17aa50ee8f7a024ea72
#
_cell.length_a   1.000
_cell.length_b   1.000
_cell.length_c   1.000
_cell.angle_alpha   90.00
_cell.angle_beta   90.00
_cell.angle_gamma   90.00
#
_symmetry.space_group_name_H-M   'P 1'
#
loop_
_entity.id
_entity.type
_entity.pdbx_description
1 polymer ?
#
loop_
_entity_poly.entity_id
_entity_poly.type
_entity_poly.pdbx_seq_one_letter_code
_entity_poly.pdbx_strand_id
1 'polypeptide(L)'
;MARFVTLYSGSSGNSTLVSDSGTSLLVDMGQSCKKTINALYEIGISASDLDGILVTHEHSDHVSGLMTFLKHYETPLYGSPKTLTYLKNHNLIPENAQTVELEYNAPANIGSIGFQCFG
;
A
#
# COMPACT_ATOMS: atom_id res chain seq x y z
N MET A 1 -13.08 15.41 3.54
CA MET A 1 -11.77 16.07 3.51
C MET A 1 -10.66 15.03 3.54
N ALA A 2 -9.69 15.16 2.67
CA ALA A 2 -8.58 14.20 2.61
C ALA A 2 -7.65 14.36 3.81
N ARG A 3 -7.18 13.23 4.34
CA ARG A 3 -6.25 13.19 5.46
C ARG A 3 -5.00 12.42 5.03
N PHE A 4 -3.82 12.99 5.28
CA PHE A 4 -2.54 12.35 4.99
C PHE A 4 -1.77 12.20 6.30
N VAL A 5 -1.35 10.98 6.61
CA VAL A 5 -0.57 10.69 7.82
C VAL A 5 0.64 9.86 7.44
N THR A 6 1.83 10.42 7.61
CA THR A 6 3.07 9.67 7.42
C THR A 6 3.28 8.78 8.64
N LEU A 7 3.21 7.46 8.45
CA LEU A 7 3.45 6.51 9.53
C LEU A 7 4.94 6.30 9.75
N TYR A 8 5.68 6.13 8.68
CA TYR A 8 7.13 5.93 8.68
C TYR A 8 7.76 6.59 7.46
N SER A 9 8.98 7.10 7.62
CA SER A 9 9.73 7.70 6.50
C SER A 9 11.22 7.40 6.65
N GLY A 10 11.95 7.49 5.54
CA GLY A 10 13.38 7.32 5.50
C GLY A 10 13.83 5.93 5.06
N SER A 11 15.12 5.64 5.22
CA SER A 11 15.72 4.40 4.73
C SER A 11 15.31 3.16 5.53
N SER A 12 14.73 3.33 6.71
CA SER A 12 14.26 2.21 7.52
C SER A 12 12.83 1.78 7.20
N GLY A 13 12.19 2.45 6.25
CA GLY A 13 10.85 2.09 5.80
C GLY A 13 9.99 3.31 5.54
N ASN A 14 9.10 3.20 4.57
CA ASN A 14 8.18 4.27 4.17
C ASN A 14 6.75 3.76 4.18
N SER A 15 5.84 4.54 4.75
CA SER A 15 4.43 4.21 4.75
C SER A 15 3.61 5.45 5.07
N THR A 16 2.62 5.74 4.24
CA THR A 16 1.75 6.92 4.41
C THR A 16 0.29 6.50 4.26
N LEU A 17 -0.53 6.92 5.20
CA LEU A 17 -1.97 6.71 5.09
C LEU A 17 -2.61 7.90 4.41
N VAL A 18 -3.49 7.61 3.45
CA VAL A 18 -4.36 8.60 2.80
C VAL A 18 -5.79 8.16 3.04
N SER A 19 -6.61 9.04 3.61
CA SER A 19 -8.02 8.72 3.82
C SER A 19 -8.92 9.88 3.40
N ASP A 20 -10.10 9.54 2.91
CA ASP A 20 -11.11 10.51 2.49
C ASP A 20 -12.48 9.84 2.43
N SER A 21 -13.46 10.45 3.08
CA SER A 21 -14.87 10.04 2.98
C SER A 21 -15.11 8.54 3.21
N GLY A 22 -14.43 7.96 4.21
CA GLY A 22 -14.57 6.55 4.55
C GLY A 22 -13.69 5.59 3.78
N THR A 23 -12.89 6.09 2.83
CA THR A 23 -11.92 5.28 2.09
C THR A 23 -10.54 5.47 2.70
N SER A 24 -9.81 4.36 2.90
CA SER A 24 -8.45 4.40 3.46
C SER A 24 -7.50 3.65 2.54
N LEU A 25 -6.43 4.32 2.13
CA LEU A 25 -5.40 3.81 1.24
C LEU A 25 -4.05 3.92 1.93
N LEU A 26 -3.29 2.84 1.93
CA LEU A 26 -1.92 2.87 2.44
C LEU A 26 -0.95 2.95 1.27
N VAL A 27 -0.10 3.98 1.27
CA VAL A 27 0.94 4.15 0.26
C VAL A 27 2.25 3.61 0.83
N ASP A 28 2.71 2.51 0.27
CA ASP A 28 3.89 1.76 0.68
C ASP A 28 3.76 1.12 2.06
N MET A 29 4.44 0.00 2.24
CA MET A 29 4.50 -0.72 3.53
C MET A 29 5.94 -1.17 3.77
N GLY A 30 6.81 -0.21 4.05
CA GLY A 30 8.23 -0.45 4.22
C GLY A 30 8.64 -0.98 5.58
N GLN A 31 7.76 -0.90 6.58
CA GLN A 31 7.99 -1.48 7.89
C GLN A 31 7.30 -2.84 8.01
N SER A 32 7.61 -3.58 9.09
CA SER A 32 6.98 -4.88 9.31
C SER A 32 5.46 -4.74 9.40
N CYS A 33 4.77 -5.83 9.12
CA CYS A 33 3.33 -5.89 9.22
C CYS A 33 2.85 -5.47 10.62
N LYS A 34 3.49 -5.99 11.67
CA LYS A 34 3.13 -5.68 13.05
C LYS A 34 3.24 -4.19 13.36
N LYS A 35 4.37 -3.57 12.98
CA LYS A 35 4.58 -2.14 13.21
C LYS A 35 3.56 -1.30 12.45
N THR A 36 3.25 -1.69 11.22
CA THR A 36 2.26 -0.98 10.41
C THR A 36 0.87 -1.07 11.01
N ILE A 37 0.45 -2.25 11.45
CA ILE A 37 -0.85 -2.43 12.09
C ILE A 37 -0.95 -1.59 13.37
N ASN A 38 0.10 -1.57 14.18
CA ASN A 38 0.11 -0.77 15.41
C ASN A 38 0.02 0.72 15.11
N ALA A 39 0.76 1.20 14.10
CA ALA A 39 0.72 2.61 13.72
C ALA A 39 -0.66 3.02 13.20
N LEU A 40 -1.32 2.17 12.43
CA LEU A 40 -2.68 2.42 11.96
C LEU A 40 -3.66 2.47 13.13
N TYR A 41 -3.54 1.54 14.08
CA TYR A 41 -4.40 1.50 15.26
C TYR A 41 -4.30 2.80 16.07
N GLU A 42 -3.08 3.33 16.21
CA GLU A 42 -2.86 4.58 16.99
C GLU A 42 -3.58 5.78 16.37
N ILE A 43 -3.82 5.77 15.06
CA ILE A 43 -4.56 6.84 14.39
C ILE A 43 -6.02 6.47 14.12
N GLY A 44 -6.51 5.40 14.76
CA GLY A 44 -7.92 5.02 14.74
C GLY A 44 -8.33 4.19 13.54
N ILE A 45 -7.40 3.53 12.87
CA ILE A 45 -7.68 2.74 11.67
C ILE A 45 -7.37 1.26 11.92
N SER A 46 -8.35 0.40 11.68
CA SER A 46 -8.13 -1.05 11.71
C SER A 46 -7.49 -1.50 10.39
N ALA A 47 -6.54 -2.42 10.47
CA ALA A 47 -5.89 -2.95 9.29
C ALA A 47 -6.88 -3.55 8.28
N SER A 48 -7.96 -4.16 8.77
CA SER A 48 -9.00 -4.74 7.90
C SER A 48 -9.84 -3.70 7.17
N ASP A 49 -9.75 -2.43 7.58
CA ASP A 49 -10.51 -1.34 6.96
C ASP A 49 -9.77 -0.69 5.81
N LEU A 50 -8.54 -1.12 5.50
CA LEU A 50 -7.82 -0.61 4.33
C LEU A 50 -8.50 -1.06 3.05
N ASP A 51 -8.78 -0.10 2.16
CA ASP A 51 -9.40 -0.37 0.87
C ASP A 51 -8.39 -0.70 -0.22
N GLY A 52 -7.13 -0.40 0.02
CA GLY A 52 -6.07 -0.73 -0.92
C GLY A 52 -4.70 -0.35 -0.38
N ILE A 53 -3.68 -0.94 -1.00
CA ILE A 53 -2.28 -0.58 -0.75
C ILE A 53 -1.68 -0.20 -2.10
N LEU A 54 -1.04 0.96 -2.17
CA LEU A 54 -0.36 1.44 -3.37
C LEU A 54 1.14 1.33 -3.15
N VAL A 55 1.84 0.63 -4.06
CA VAL A 55 3.29 0.51 -4.01
C VAL A 55 3.89 1.45 -5.03
N THR A 56 4.75 2.37 -4.56
CA THR A 56 5.42 3.34 -5.43
C THR A 56 6.74 2.80 -5.97
N HIS A 57 7.46 1.99 -5.18
CA HIS A 57 8.75 1.42 -5.56
C HIS A 57 8.86 -0.02 -5.03
N GLU A 58 9.61 -0.85 -5.74
CA GLU A 58 9.85 -2.24 -5.35
C GLU A 58 10.96 -2.43 -4.32
N HIS A 59 11.59 -1.35 -3.85
CA HIS A 59 12.67 -1.43 -2.87
C HIS A 59 12.17 -1.87 -1.49
N SER A 60 13.06 -2.49 -0.70
CA SER A 60 12.69 -3.06 0.60
C SER A 60 12.11 -2.03 1.56
N ASP A 61 12.56 -0.79 1.51
CA ASP A 61 12.04 0.28 2.35
C ASP A 61 10.64 0.75 1.97
N HIS A 62 10.03 0.13 0.96
CA HIS A 62 8.65 0.39 0.53
C HIS A 62 7.75 -0.84 0.61
N VAL A 63 8.32 -2.06 0.76
CA VAL A 63 7.54 -3.30 0.59
C VAL A 63 7.76 -4.35 1.68
N SER A 64 8.61 -4.10 2.68
CA SER A 64 9.00 -5.12 3.67
C SER A 64 7.84 -5.82 4.39
N GLY A 65 6.73 -5.14 4.61
CA GLY A 65 5.60 -5.70 5.33
C GLY A 65 4.55 -6.39 4.47
N LEU A 66 4.68 -6.32 3.14
CA LEU A 66 3.61 -6.77 2.24
C LEU A 66 3.31 -8.26 2.33
N MET A 67 4.33 -9.12 2.32
CA MET A 67 4.12 -10.56 2.32
C MET A 67 3.28 -11.00 3.52
N THR A 68 3.66 -10.60 4.72
CA THR A 68 2.94 -10.97 5.93
C THR A 68 1.54 -10.36 5.96
N PHE A 69 1.42 -9.08 5.59
CA PHE A 69 0.12 -8.41 5.59
C PHE A 69 -0.87 -9.08 4.63
N LEU A 70 -0.44 -9.34 3.39
CA LEU A 70 -1.32 -9.90 2.37
C LEU A 70 -1.65 -11.39 2.59
N LYS A 71 -0.92 -12.07 3.48
CA LYS A 71 -1.29 -13.41 3.92
C LYS A 71 -2.47 -13.40 4.89
N HIS A 72 -2.65 -12.29 5.62
CA HIS A 72 -3.69 -12.16 6.64
C HIS A 72 -4.88 -11.31 6.22
N TYR A 73 -4.70 -10.43 5.23
CA TYR A 73 -5.75 -9.51 4.79
C TYR A 73 -5.89 -9.55 3.27
N GLU A 74 -7.12 -9.62 2.78
CA GLU A 74 -7.42 -9.65 1.35
C GLU A 74 -7.51 -8.23 0.76
N THR A 75 -6.52 -7.40 1.04
CA THR A 75 -6.47 -6.02 0.59
C THR A 75 -5.89 -5.94 -0.82
N PRO A 76 -6.55 -5.28 -1.79
CA PRO A 76 -5.98 -5.14 -3.13
C PRO A 76 -4.68 -4.36 -3.13
N LEU A 77 -3.71 -4.81 -3.93
CA LEU A 77 -2.42 -4.17 -4.09
C LEU A 77 -2.34 -3.50 -5.45
N TYR A 78 -2.11 -2.19 -5.45
CA TYR A 78 -2.04 -1.38 -6.65
C TYR A 78 -0.59 -0.99 -6.95
N GLY A 79 -0.21 -1.05 -8.21
CA GLY A 79 1.13 -0.66 -8.62
C GLY A 79 1.28 -0.71 -10.14
N SER A 80 2.41 -0.21 -10.64
CA SER A 80 2.70 -0.33 -12.07
C SER A 80 2.93 -1.79 -12.44
N PRO A 81 2.71 -2.17 -13.72
CA PRO A 81 2.99 -3.53 -14.17
C PRO A 81 4.42 -3.98 -13.85
N LYS A 82 5.39 -3.09 -14.03
CA LYS A 82 6.81 -3.38 -13.74
C LYS A 82 7.02 -3.70 -12.26
N THR A 83 6.48 -2.88 -11.37
CA THR A 83 6.61 -3.07 -9.93
C THR A 83 5.94 -4.35 -9.48
N LEU A 84 4.70 -4.60 -9.92
CA LEU A 84 3.97 -5.80 -9.55
C LEU A 84 4.65 -7.07 -10.05
N THR A 85 5.19 -7.06 -11.27
CA THR A 85 5.94 -8.18 -11.82
C THR A 85 7.18 -8.47 -10.99
N TYR A 86 7.91 -7.42 -10.60
CA TYR A 86 9.09 -7.58 -9.74
C TYR A 86 8.73 -8.23 -8.42
N LEU A 87 7.66 -7.76 -7.76
CA LEU A 87 7.22 -8.29 -6.48
C LEU A 87 6.86 -9.78 -6.56
N LYS A 88 6.17 -10.17 -7.64
CA LYS A 88 5.81 -11.58 -7.87
C LYS A 88 7.06 -12.43 -8.12
N ASN A 89 7.96 -11.97 -8.98
CA ASN A 89 9.14 -12.74 -9.38
C ASN A 89 10.15 -12.92 -8.24
N HIS A 90 10.16 -12.02 -7.27
CA HIS A 90 11.07 -12.07 -6.13
C HIS A 90 10.41 -12.60 -4.86
N ASN A 91 9.19 -13.14 -4.97
CA ASN A 91 8.44 -13.70 -3.85
C ASN A 91 8.25 -12.71 -2.70
N LEU A 92 7.99 -11.45 -3.04
CA LEU A 92 7.78 -10.38 -2.06
C LEU A 92 6.30 -10.20 -1.70
N ILE A 93 5.41 -10.87 -2.42
CA ILE A 93 3.97 -10.91 -2.14
C ILE A 93 3.47 -12.36 -2.34
N PRO A 94 2.35 -12.74 -1.70
CA PRO A 94 1.77 -14.08 -1.89
C PRO A 94 1.33 -14.30 -3.34
N GLU A 95 1.35 -15.55 -3.80
CA GLU A 95 0.92 -15.88 -5.16
C GLU A 95 -0.55 -15.53 -5.41
N ASN A 96 -1.39 -15.63 -4.39
CA ASN A 96 -2.83 -15.36 -4.49
C ASN A 96 -3.18 -13.91 -4.17
N ALA A 97 -2.19 -13.01 -4.05
CA ALA A 97 -2.45 -11.61 -3.77
C ALA A 97 -3.29 -10.99 -4.89
N GLN A 98 -4.28 -10.18 -4.50
CA GLN A 98 -5.08 -9.43 -5.46
C GLN A 98 -4.26 -8.22 -5.92
N THR A 99 -3.89 -8.18 -7.19
CA THR A 99 -3.09 -7.10 -7.75
C THR A 99 -3.88 -6.36 -8.82
N VAL A 100 -3.72 -5.03 -8.85
CA VAL A 100 -4.35 -4.16 -9.84
C VAL A 100 -3.26 -3.32 -10.50
N GLU A 101 -3.08 -3.50 -11.80
CA GLU A 101 -2.07 -2.75 -12.55
C GLU A 101 -2.55 -1.33 -12.81
N LEU A 102 -1.67 -0.36 -12.60
CA LEU A 102 -1.93 1.05 -12.86
C LEU A 102 -1.14 1.51 -14.07
N GLU A 103 -1.81 2.23 -14.97
CA GLU A 103 -1.14 2.82 -16.13
C GLU A 103 -0.58 4.19 -15.77
N TYR A 104 0.61 4.50 -16.29
CA TYR A 104 1.19 5.83 -16.11
C TYR A 104 0.34 6.88 -16.81
N ASN A 105 0.22 8.04 -16.16
CA ASN A 105 -0.50 9.21 -16.69
C ASN A 105 -1.99 8.95 -16.94
N ALA A 106 -2.54 7.90 -16.33
CA ALA A 106 -3.97 7.62 -16.38
C ALA A 106 -4.58 7.77 -14.98
N PRO A 107 -5.73 8.43 -14.84
CA PRO A 107 -6.37 8.56 -13.52
C PRO A 107 -6.89 7.21 -13.04
N ALA A 108 -6.80 6.99 -11.73
CA ALA A 108 -7.34 5.79 -11.08
C ALA A 108 -8.05 6.19 -9.80
N ASN A 109 -8.99 5.37 -9.36
CA ASN A 109 -9.74 5.63 -8.15
C ASN A 109 -9.79 4.39 -7.27
N ILE A 110 -9.66 4.61 -5.95
CA ILE A 110 -9.94 3.61 -4.93
C ILE A 110 -10.98 4.24 -4.02
N GLY A 111 -12.24 3.75 -4.09
CA GLY A 111 -13.32 4.40 -3.38
C GLY A 111 -13.46 5.87 -3.77
N SER A 112 -13.42 6.77 -2.80
CA SER A 112 -13.50 8.22 -3.01
C SER A 112 -12.15 8.87 -3.33
N ILE A 113 -11.05 8.11 -3.29
CA ILE A 113 -9.71 8.66 -3.51
C ILE A 113 -9.32 8.52 -4.98
N GLY A 114 -9.06 9.65 -5.62
CA GLY A 114 -8.53 9.68 -6.98
C GLY A 114 -7.04 9.93 -6.96
N PHE A 115 -6.30 9.28 -7.85
CA PHE A 115 -4.85 9.46 -7.96
C PHE A 115 -4.37 9.16 -9.37
N GLN A 116 -3.14 9.55 -9.64
CA GLN A 116 -2.51 9.34 -10.95
C GLN A 116 -1.02 9.11 -10.75
N CYS A 117 -0.48 8.10 -11.43
CA CYS A 117 0.94 7.79 -11.41
C CYS A 117 1.64 8.45 -12.60
N PHE A 118 2.79 9.04 -12.36
CA PHE A 118 3.61 9.66 -13.40
C PHE A 118 4.88 8.83 -13.60
N GLY A 119 5.13 8.49 -14.85
CA GLY A 119 6.29 7.69 -15.22
C GLY A 119 7.57 8.51 -15.36
#